data_4654cf05a4152d89a89552de7d898b7c
#
_entry.id   4654cf05a4152d89a89552de7d898b7c
#
_cell.length_a   1.000
_cell.length_b   1.000
_cell.length_c   1.000
_cell.angle_alpha   90.00
_cell.angle_beta   90.00
_cell.angle_gamma   90.00
#
_symmetry.space_group_name_H-M   'P 1'
#
loop_
_entity.id
_entity.type
_entity.pdbx_description
1 polymer ?
#
loop_
_entity_poly.entity_id
_entity_poly.type
_entity_poly.pdbx_seq_one_letter_code
_entity_poly.pdbx_strand_id
1 'polypeptide(L)'
;MSKKRIYTKRRMFIFLFILIGISIIFLFLRSSTKTEETNKRINEKAEEALSFCKTNGYNTDFCILIDMKIHSGKYRLFVYDFNNKKIERKALCAHGCGKDDKKSTGSQPLFSNEEGSLLTSLGKYKIGIRSYSQWGINVHYKLHGLESTNNQAFKRIVVLHSHTPVPAMEMYPLHMPMGWSFGCPVTDNETMTYLDAKLKNIKKSVLLWIYN
;
A
#
# COMPACT_ATOMS: atom_id res chain seq x y z
N MET A 1 -39.77 -24.73 37.77
CA MET A 1 -39.62 -23.55 36.91
C MET A 1 -40.82 -23.43 36.00
N SER A 2 -41.50 -22.27 35.98
CA SER A 2 -42.75 -22.10 35.22
C SER A 2 -42.48 -22.13 33.71
N LYS A 3 -43.32 -22.85 32.92
CA LYS A 3 -43.27 -22.92 31.45
C LYS A 3 -43.19 -21.53 30.79
N LYS A 4 -43.81 -20.51 31.39
CA LYS A 4 -43.76 -19.12 30.94
C LYS A 4 -42.32 -18.55 30.90
N ARG A 5 -41.47 -18.87 31.89
CA ARG A 5 -40.08 -18.38 32.00
C ARG A 5 -39.17 -19.01 30.97
N ILE A 6 -39.41 -20.25 30.57
CA ILE A 6 -38.65 -20.95 29.52
C ILE A 6 -38.98 -20.36 28.15
N TYR A 7 -40.27 -20.07 27.88
CA TYR A 7 -40.73 -19.50 26.60
C TYR A 7 -40.18 -18.08 26.37
N THR A 8 -40.11 -17.25 27.41
CA THR A 8 -39.55 -15.91 27.35
C THR A 8 -38.06 -15.96 27.07
N LYS A 9 -37.31 -16.85 27.72
CA LYS A 9 -35.87 -17.05 27.45
C LYS A 9 -35.60 -17.49 26.01
N ARG A 10 -36.40 -18.44 25.48
CA ARG A 10 -36.26 -18.91 24.08
C ARG A 10 -36.53 -17.79 23.07
N ARG A 11 -37.51 -16.93 23.29
CA ARG A 11 -37.77 -15.76 22.43
C ARG A 11 -36.64 -14.76 22.49
N MET A 12 -36.09 -14.50 23.67
CA MET A 12 -34.96 -13.61 23.86
C MET A 12 -33.69 -14.12 23.14
N PHE A 13 -33.40 -15.42 23.17
CA PHE A 13 -32.30 -16.02 22.42
C PHE A 13 -32.50 -15.87 20.90
N ILE A 14 -33.72 -16.17 20.39
CA ILE A 14 -34.03 -16.00 18.96
C ILE A 14 -33.82 -14.55 18.53
N PHE A 15 -34.32 -13.60 19.32
CA PHE A 15 -34.16 -12.19 19.03
C PHE A 15 -32.66 -11.77 19.02
N LEU A 16 -31.86 -12.28 19.95
CA LEU A 16 -30.40 -12.02 20.01
C LEU A 16 -29.69 -12.58 18.77
N PHE A 17 -30.03 -13.80 18.33
CA PHE A 17 -29.46 -14.38 17.11
C PHE A 17 -29.83 -13.58 15.86
N ILE A 18 -31.05 -13.06 15.77
CA ILE A 18 -31.50 -12.21 14.66
C ILE A 18 -30.66 -10.90 14.65
N LEU A 19 -30.48 -10.27 15.81
CA LEU A 19 -29.67 -9.03 15.90
C LEU A 19 -28.22 -9.28 15.51
N ILE A 20 -27.63 -10.38 15.95
CA ILE A 20 -26.25 -10.76 15.57
C ILE A 20 -26.19 -10.99 14.05
N GLY A 21 -27.15 -11.69 13.47
CA GLY A 21 -27.24 -11.94 12.02
C GLY A 21 -27.31 -10.62 11.22
N ILE A 22 -28.17 -9.69 11.64
CA ILE A 22 -28.31 -8.37 11.01
C ILE A 22 -26.97 -7.58 11.12
N SER A 23 -26.31 -7.61 12.27
CA SER A 23 -25.03 -6.95 12.48
C SER A 23 -23.93 -7.51 11.57
N ILE A 24 -23.87 -8.84 11.41
CA ILE A 24 -22.91 -9.50 10.52
C ILE A 24 -23.17 -9.10 9.06
N ILE A 25 -24.42 -9.10 8.62
CA ILE A 25 -24.80 -8.68 7.26
C ILE A 25 -24.41 -7.22 7.04
N PHE A 26 -24.70 -6.34 7.99
CA PHE A 26 -24.35 -4.92 7.89
C PHE A 26 -22.83 -4.70 7.79
N LEU A 27 -22.04 -5.41 8.61
CA LEU A 27 -20.57 -5.36 8.56
C LEU A 27 -20.05 -5.88 7.22
N PHE A 28 -20.63 -6.95 6.69
CA PHE A 28 -20.26 -7.50 5.39
C PHE A 28 -20.54 -6.52 4.25
N LEU A 29 -21.74 -5.92 4.20
CA LEU A 29 -22.11 -4.91 3.21
C LEU A 29 -21.18 -3.69 3.28
N ARG A 30 -20.89 -3.20 4.48
CA ARG A 30 -19.96 -2.07 4.68
C ARG A 30 -18.54 -2.40 4.24
N SER A 31 -18.09 -3.63 4.45
CA SER A 31 -16.76 -4.08 3.99
C SER A 31 -16.71 -4.17 2.47
N SER A 32 -17.77 -4.68 1.83
CA SER A 32 -17.87 -4.79 0.37
C SER A 32 -17.85 -3.42 -0.31
N THR A 33 -18.64 -2.46 0.15
CA THR A 33 -18.68 -1.09 -0.41
C THR A 33 -17.33 -0.38 -0.29
N LYS A 34 -16.62 -0.54 0.84
CA LYS A 34 -15.29 0.06 1.04
C LYS A 34 -14.24 -0.56 0.10
N THR A 35 -14.34 -1.85 -0.18
CA THR A 35 -13.45 -2.54 -1.12
C THR A 35 -13.69 -2.05 -2.55
N GLU A 36 -14.94 -1.88 -2.94
CA GLU A 36 -15.34 -1.38 -4.25
C GLU A 36 -14.86 0.06 -4.49
N GLU A 37 -15.04 0.94 -3.50
CA GLU A 37 -14.52 2.31 -3.55
C GLU A 37 -12.99 2.34 -3.69
N THR A 38 -12.28 1.48 -2.97
CA THR A 38 -10.83 1.36 -3.07
C THR A 38 -10.41 0.89 -4.47
N ASN A 39 -11.05 -0.13 -5.01
CA ASN A 39 -10.77 -0.64 -6.35
C ASN A 39 -11.05 0.42 -7.43
N LYS A 40 -12.14 1.18 -7.31
CA LYS A 40 -12.46 2.29 -8.21
C LYS A 40 -11.33 3.32 -8.21
N ARG A 41 -10.88 3.76 -7.03
CA ARG A 41 -9.78 4.73 -6.89
C ARG A 41 -8.46 4.23 -7.48
N ILE A 42 -8.15 2.94 -7.31
CA ILE A 42 -6.95 2.34 -7.91
C ILE A 42 -7.06 2.32 -9.43
N ASN A 43 -8.23 1.97 -10.00
CA ASN A 43 -8.45 1.94 -11.44
C ASN A 43 -8.32 3.36 -12.05
N GLU A 44 -8.92 4.38 -11.42
CA GLU A 44 -8.80 5.77 -11.83
C GLU A 44 -7.33 6.22 -11.83
N LYS A 45 -6.56 5.88 -10.78
CA LYS A 45 -5.13 6.17 -10.72
C LYS A 45 -4.32 5.40 -11.76
N ALA A 46 -4.70 4.19 -12.08
CA ALA A 46 -4.05 3.40 -13.13
C ALA A 46 -4.29 4.00 -14.53
N GLU A 47 -5.46 4.54 -14.80
CA GLU A 47 -5.74 5.24 -16.08
C GLU A 47 -4.90 6.52 -16.22
N GLU A 48 -4.81 7.33 -15.15
CA GLU A 48 -3.92 8.50 -15.10
C GLU A 48 -2.45 8.08 -15.30
N ALA A 49 -2.01 7.00 -14.65
CA ALA A 49 -0.66 6.46 -14.76
C ALA A 49 -0.34 5.98 -16.18
N LEU A 50 -1.28 5.28 -16.84
CA LEU A 50 -1.12 4.83 -18.22
C LEU A 50 -1.00 6.01 -19.18
N SER A 51 -1.85 7.04 -19.01
CA SER A 51 -1.77 8.28 -19.81
C SER A 51 -0.40 8.94 -19.67
N PHE A 52 0.09 9.09 -18.43
CA PHE A 52 1.42 9.61 -18.16
C PHE A 52 2.52 8.76 -18.81
N CYS A 53 2.45 7.42 -18.69
CA CYS A 53 3.43 6.51 -19.26
C CYS A 53 3.51 6.63 -20.79
N LYS A 54 2.35 6.71 -21.47
CA LYS A 54 2.28 6.91 -22.93
C LYS A 54 2.93 8.22 -23.37
N THR A 55 2.58 9.32 -22.69
CA THR A 55 3.08 10.65 -23.03
C THR A 55 4.59 10.80 -22.80
N ASN A 56 5.14 10.12 -21.77
CA ASN A 56 6.53 10.32 -21.35
C ASN A 56 7.46 9.14 -21.71
N GLY A 57 6.98 8.17 -22.53
CA GLY A 57 7.80 7.06 -23.02
C GLY A 57 8.16 6.00 -21.98
N TYR A 58 7.39 5.88 -20.91
CA TYR A 58 7.53 4.84 -19.88
C TYR A 58 6.98 3.50 -20.33
N ASN A 59 7.20 2.47 -19.51
CA ASN A 59 6.60 1.15 -19.70
C ASN A 59 5.06 1.26 -19.66
N THR A 60 4.38 0.62 -20.60
CA THR A 60 2.92 0.60 -20.71
C THR A 60 2.31 -0.78 -20.47
N ASP A 61 3.08 -1.73 -19.93
CA ASP A 61 2.58 -3.05 -19.56
C ASP A 61 2.04 -3.03 -18.12
N PHE A 62 2.74 -2.36 -17.20
CA PHE A 62 2.33 -2.25 -15.81
C PHE A 62 2.92 -1.01 -15.11
N CYS A 63 2.35 -0.65 -13.97
CA CYS A 63 2.92 0.32 -13.02
C CYS A 63 2.82 -0.20 -11.58
N ILE A 64 3.46 0.52 -10.66
CA ILE A 64 3.34 0.30 -9.22
C ILE A 64 2.62 1.50 -8.62
N LEU A 65 1.49 1.25 -7.96
CA LEU A 65 0.67 2.25 -7.27
C LEU A 65 0.75 2.03 -5.77
N ILE A 66 1.00 3.08 -4.99
CA ILE A 66 1.04 3.01 -3.54
C ILE A 66 0.08 4.06 -2.98
N ASP A 67 -1.04 3.59 -2.43
CA ASP A 67 -2.10 4.43 -1.87
C ASP A 67 -1.92 4.58 -0.36
N MET A 68 -1.35 5.70 0.08
CA MET A 68 -1.06 5.97 1.48
C MET A 68 -2.32 6.31 2.30
N LYS A 69 -3.47 6.57 1.66
CA LYS A 69 -4.76 6.73 2.31
C LYS A 69 -5.30 5.41 2.88
N ILE A 70 -4.84 4.29 2.36
CA ILE A 70 -5.20 2.96 2.87
C ILE A 70 -4.47 2.72 4.20
N HIS A 71 -5.20 2.15 5.17
CA HIS A 71 -4.68 1.76 6.48
C HIS A 71 -3.37 0.97 6.36
N SER A 72 -2.34 1.32 7.15
CA SER A 72 -0.99 0.76 6.99
C SER A 72 -0.91 -0.77 7.20
N GLY A 73 -1.84 -1.35 7.94
CA GLY A 73 -1.97 -2.80 8.12
C GLY A 73 -2.77 -3.49 7.01
N LYS A 74 -3.17 -2.79 5.95
CA LYS A 74 -3.81 -3.34 4.76
C LYS A 74 -2.92 -3.22 3.54
N TYR A 75 -3.20 -4.01 2.52
CA TYR A 75 -2.52 -3.89 1.24
C TYR A 75 -2.74 -2.51 0.64
N ARG A 76 -1.66 -1.78 0.38
CA ARG A 76 -1.65 -0.44 -0.18
C ARG A 76 -0.60 -0.23 -1.28
N LEU A 77 0.21 -1.25 -1.57
CA LEU A 77 1.05 -1.35 -2.76
C LEU A 77 0.36 -2.28 -3.75
N PHE A 78 0.22 -1.83 -4.99
CA PHE A 78 -0.46 -2.56 -6.06
C PHE A 78 0.43 -2.56 -7.31
N VAL A 79 0.65 -3.73 -7.89
CA VAL A 79 1.17 -3.87 -9.24
C VAL A 79 -0.04 -3.96 -10.16
N TYR A 80 -0.22 -2.96 -11.01
CA TYR A 80 -1.36 -2.86 -11.91
C TYR A 80 -0.95 -3.19 -13.34
N ASP A 81 -1.56 -4.23 -13.89
CA ASP A 81 -1.40 -4.65 -15.28
C ASP A 81 -2.31 -3.79 -16.18
N PHE A 82 -1.71 -2.99 -17.05
CA PHE A 82 -2.44 -2.11 -17.95
C PHE A 82 -3.14 -2.86 -19.09
N ASN A 83 -2.57 -4.00 -19.54
CA ASN A 83 -3.11 -4.77 -20.64
C ASN A 83 -4.40 -5.49 -20.24
N ASN A 84 -4.39 -6.10 -19.03
CA ASN A 84 -5.54 -6.81 -18.50
C ASN A 84 -6.44 -5.94 -17.59
N LYS A 85 -6.09 -4.66 -17.39
CA LYS A 85 -6.81 -3.69 -16.53
C LYS A 85 -7.14 -4.26 -15.14
N LYS A 86 -6.15 -4.87 -14.48
CA LYS A 86 -6.35 -5.52 -13.18
C LYS A 86 -5.13 -5.38 -12.27
N ILE A 87 -5.38 -5.50 -10.99
CA ILE A 87 -4.34 -5.66 -9.98
C ILE A 87 -3.76 -7.06 -10.12
N GLU A 88 -2.48 -7.16 -10.45
CA GLU A 88 -1.74 -8.42 -10.59
C GLU A 88 -1.18 -8.88 -9.23
N ARG A 89 -0.73 -7.93 -8.41
CA ARG A 89 -0.24 -8.20 -7.05
C ARG A 89 -0.59 -7.04 -6.12
N LYS A 90 -0.86 -7.38 -4.86
CA LYS A 90 -1.08 -6.42 -3.77
C LYS A 90 -0.22 -6.80 -2.58
N ALA A 91 0.29 -5.79 -1.85
CA ALA A 91 1.17 -5.99 -0.71
C ALA A 91 1.03 -4.89 0.35
N LEU A 92 1.55 -5.16 1.54
CA LEU A 92 1.81 -4.14 2.53
C LEU A 92 2.96 -3.25 2.06
N CYS A 93 2.96 -2.00 2.52
CA CYS A 93 4.02 -1.05 2.26
C CYS A 93 4.27 -0.17 3.48
N ALA A 94 5.47 -0.19 4.05
CA ALA A 94 5.84 0.74 5.10
C ALA A 94 6.09 2.14 4.54
N HIS A 95 5.92 3.16 5.36
CA HIS A 95 6.23 4.56 5.08
C HIS A 95 7.16 5.12 6.14
N GLY A 96 7.78 6.27 5.84
CA GLY A 96 8.79 6.89 6.69
C GLY A 96 8.26 7.29 8.07
N CYS A 97 9.06 7.05 9.11
CA CYS A 97 8.69 7.29 10.50
C CYS A 97 8.75 8.77 10.92
N GLY A 98 9.47 9.62 10.17
CA GLY A 98 9.74 10.99 10.58
C GLY A 98 10.78 11.09 11.69
N LYS A 99 11.03 12.33 12.13
CA LYS A 99 11.89 12.67 13.27
C LYS A 99 11.07 12.99 14.51
N ASP A 100 11.75 13.26 15.64
CA ASP A 100 11.12 13.51 16.94
C ASP A 100 10.15 14.70 16.95
N ASP A 101 10.42 15.74 16.17
CA ASP A 101 9.58 16.93 16.00
C ASP A 101 8.41 16.75 15.03
N LYS A 102 8.50 15.77 14.12
CA LYS A 102 7.50 15.46 13.09
C LYS A 102 7.33 13.95 12.92
N LYS A 103 6.83 13.27 13.95
CA LYS A 103 6.59 11.82 13.92
C LYS A 103 5.40 11.45 13.05
N SER A 104 5.65 10.62 12.05
CA SER A 104 4.62 9.91 11.31
C SER A 104 4.17 8.69 12.12
N THR A 105 2.89 8.33 12.03
CA THR A 105 2.35 7.12 12.67
C THR A 105 1.64 6.24 11.64
N GLY A 106 1.37 5.00 12.02
CA GLY A 106 0.61 4.09 11.16
C GLY A 106 -0.80 4.57 10.83
N SER A 107 -1.43 5.36 11.75
CA SER A 107 -2.76 5.93 11.58
C SER A 107 -2.77 7.34 11.01
N GLN A 108 -1.68 8.10 11.16
CA GLN A 108 -1.54 9.47 10.70
C GLN A 108 -0.19 9.63 9.99
N PRO A 109 -0.09 9.16 8.74
CA PRO A 109 1.14 9.29 7.96
C PRO A 109 1.41 10.75 7.61
N LEU A 110 2.65 11.20 7.84
CA LEU A 110 3.17 12.49 7.39
C LEU A 110 4.06 12.29 6.17
N PHE A 111 4.11 13.32 5.33
CA PHE A 111 4.86 13.29 4.07
C PHE A 111 5.74 14.52 3.95
N SER A 112 6.95 14.38 3.41
CA SER A 112 7.86 15.48 3.15
C SER A 112 8.88 15.12 2.07
N ASN A 113 9.32 16.13 1.31
CA ASN A 113 10.41 16.03 0.36
C ASN A 113 11.75 16.56 0.93
N GLU A 114 11.74 17.07 2.17
CA GLU A 114 12.94 17.63 2.83
C GLU A 114 13.96 16.55 3.13
N GLU A 115 15.23 16.87 2.87
CA GLU A 115 16.37 16.02 3.20
C GLU A 115 16.44 15.78 4.71
N GLY A 116 16.67 14.52 5.10
CA GLY A 116 16.76 14.14 6.51
C GLY A 116 15.44 14.16 7.28
N SER A 117 14.28 14.42 6.64
CA SER A 117 12.96 14.37 7.32
C SER A 117 12.56 12.97 7.76
N LEU A 118 13.16 11.92 7.18
CA LEU A 118 12.81 10.50 7.36
C LEU A 118 11.34 10.19 6.98
N LEU A 119 10.67 11.10 6.26
CA LEU A 119 9.30 10.96 5.79
C LEU A 119 9.26 10.51 4.34
N THR A 120 8.23 9.79 3.95
CA THR A 120 7.96 9.45 2.54
C THR A 120 7.58 10.70 1.76
N SER A 121 8.06 10.87 0.53
CA SER A 121 7.59 11.90 -0.40
C SER A 121 6.46 11.34 -1.25
N LEU A 122 5.42 12.14 -1.51
CA LEU A 122 4.36 11.80 -2.45
C LEU A 122 4.76 12.20 -3.87
N GLY A 123 4.21 11.50 -4.86
CA GLY A 123 4.37 11.84 -6.28
C GLY A 123 4.74 10.65 -7.15
N LYS A 124 4.98 10.94 -8.44
CA LYS A 124 5.42 9.98 -9.45
C LYS A 124 6.93 9.80 -9.41
N TYR A 125 7.36 8.56 -9.58
CA TYR A 125 8.78 8.18 -9.60
C TYR A 125 9.11 7.35 -10.84
N LYS A 126 10.26 7.59 -11.42
CA LYS A 126 10.91 6.64 -12.30
C LYS A 126 11.65 5.61 -11.46
N ILE A 127 11.36 4.32 -11.66
CA ILE A 127 12.17 3.24 -11.11
C ILE A 127 13.48 3.21 -11.90
N GLY A 128 14.59 3.36 -11.19
CA GLY A 128 15.93 3.45 -11.75
C GLY A 128 16.74 2.17 -11.57
N ILE A 129 18.03 2.34 -11.31
CA ILE A 129 19.03 1.27 -11.29
C ILE A 129 18.76 0.30 -10.13
N ARG A 130 18.84 -1.02 -10.44
CA ARG A 130 18.94 -2.12 -9.49
C ARG A 130 20.31 -2.11 -8.81
N SER A 131 20.36 -2.26 -7.49
CA SER A 131 21.59 -2.29 -6.73
C SER A 131 21.45 -3.17 -5.49
N TYR A 132 22.56 -3.39 -4.77
CA TYR A 132 22.59 -4.15 -3.53
C TYR A 132 21.91 -3.37 -2.40
N SER A 133 21.11 -4.09 -1.60
CA SER A 133 20.53 -3.62 -0.33
C SER A 133 21.05 -4.47 0.83
N GLN A 134 21.32 -3.85 1.98
CA GLN A 134 21.57 -4.60 3.21
C GLN A 134 20.30 -5.18 3.84
N TRP A 135 19.12 -4.88 3.29
CA TRP A 135 17.82 -5.28 3.82
C TRP A 135 17.10 -6.27 2.90
N GLY A 136 16.24 -7.07 3.52
CA GLY A 136 15.32 -7.97 2.81
C GLY A 136 16.02 -8.98 1.93
N ILE A 137 15.69 -9.01 0.64
CA ILE A 137 16.27 -9.93 -0.36
C ILE A 137 17.62 -9.43 -0.94
N ASN A 138 18.24 -8.46 -0.31
CA ASN A 138 19.49 -7.83 -0.73
C ASN A 138 19.42 -7.11 -2.09
N VAL A 139 18.23 -6.64 -2.46
CA VAL A 139 17.99 -5.89 -3.69
C VAL A 139 17.22 -4.61 -3.39
N HIS A 140 17.61 -3.53 -4.04
CA HIS A 140 16.81 -2.32 -4.13
C HIS A 140 16.80 -1.72 -5.54
N TYR A 141 15.80 -0.89 -5.81
CA TYR A 141 15.72 -0.06 -6.99
C TYR A 141 15.72 1.41 -6.59
N LYS A 142 16.65 2.20 -7.14
CA LYS A 142 16.68 3.65 -6.91
C LYS A 142 15.44 4.31 -7.47
N LEU A 143 14.91 5.30 -6.76
CA LEU A 143 13.74 6.05 -7.18
C LEU A 143 14.13 7.49 -7.53
N HIS A 144 13.75 7.91 -8.74
CA HIS A 144 13.91 9.28 -9.21
C HIS A 144 12.57 9.98 -9.17
N GLY A 145 12.42 10.99 -8.32
CA GLY A 145 11.21 11.80 -8.23
C GLY A 145 11.02 12.64 -9.50
N LEU A 146 9.78 12.70 -9.99
CA LEU A 146 9.41 13.36 -11.24
C LEU A 146 8.62 14.65 -11.00
N GLU A 147 8.32 14.99 -9.75
CA GLU A 147 7.49 16.13 -9.35
C GLU A 147 8.19 16.95 -8.27
N SER A 148 7.81 18.22 -8.06
CA SER A 148 8.36 19.08 -7.02
C SER A 148 8.22 18.49 -5.62
N THR A 149 7.17 17.68 -5.40
CA THR A 149 6.87 17.01 -4.13
C THR A 149 7.83 15.86 -3.80
N ASN A 150 8.66 15.40 -4.76
CA ASN A 150 9.60 14.29 -4.58
C ASN A 150 10.92 14.42 -5.35
N ASN A 151 11.23 15.58 -5.91
CA ASN A 151 12.44 15.79 -6.71
C ASN A 151 13.75 15.60 -5.94
N GLN A 152 13.73 15.61 -4.60
CA GLN A 152 14.88 15.31 -3.75
C GLN A 152 15.08 13.80 -3.51
N ALA A 153 14.19 12.94 -4.02
CA ALA A 153 14.21 11.50 -3.72
C ALA A 153 15.55 10.83 -4.03
N PHE A 154 16.18 11.17 -5.16
CA PHE A 154 17.48 10.60 -5.53
C PHE A 154 18.58 11.03 -4.57
N LYS A 155 18.64 12.32 -4.22
CA LYS A 155 19.60 12.88 -3.25
C LYS A 155 19.41 12.28 -1.86
N ARG A 156 18.15 12.06 -1.47
CA ARG A 156 17.73 11.45 -0.19
C ARG A 156 17.93 9.93 -0.16
N ILE A 157 18.42 9.33 -1.24
CA ILE A 157 18.62 7.88 -1.38
C ILE A 157 17.31 7.10 -1.14
N VAL A 158 16.19 7.63 -1.65
CA VAL A 158 14.91 6.91 -1.60
C VAL A 158 14.95 5.74 -2.58
N VAL A 159 14.67 4.55 -2.09
CA VAL A 159 14.72 3.30 -2.85
C VAL A 159 13.49 2.43 -2.58
N LEU A 160 13.10 1.62 -3.57
CA LEU A 160 12.14 0.54 -3.38
C LEU A 160 12.92 -0.72 -2.95
N HIS A 161 12.60 -1.26 -1.79
CA HIS A 161 13.25 -2.47 -1.26
C HIS A 161 12.31 -3.26 -0.34
N SER A 162 12.73 -4.45 0.05
CA SER A 162 12.05 -5.21 1.11
C SER A 162 12.76 -5.10 2.45
N HIS A 163 11.99 -5.42 3.50
CA HIS A 163 12.52 -5.61 4.85
C HIS A 163 11.89 -6.87 5.44
N THR A 164 12.73 -7.81 5.90
CA THR A 164 12.28 -9.14 6.35
C THR A 164 11.16 -9.13 7.41
N PRO A 165 11.12 -8.19 8.38
CA PRO A 165 10.02 -8.09 9.32
C PRO A 165 8.66 -7.68 8.71
N VAL A 166 8.62 -7.12 7.49
CA VAL A 166 7.35 -6.76 6.83
C VAL A 166 6.62 -8.03 6.44
N PRO A 167 5.42 -8.29 6.97
CA PRO A 167 4.70 -9.51 6.65
C PRO A 167 4.07 -9.47 5.25
N ALA A 168 3.93 -10.65 4.64
CA ALA A 168 3.27 -10.79 3.34
C ALA A 168 1.72 -10.72 3.43
N MET A 169 1.16 -10.79 4.64
CA MET A 169 -0.28 -10.78 4.90
C MET A 169 -0.72 -9.49 5.60
N GLU A 170 -1.99 -9.10 5.41
CA GLU A 170 -2.58 -7.96 6.11
C GLU A 170 -2.53 -8.14 7.62
N MET A 171 -2.26 -7.05 8.34
CA MET A 171 -2.20 -6.97 9.80
C MET A 171 -3.45 -6.33 10.41
N TYR A 172 -4.38 -5.84 9.57
CA TYR A 172 -5.57 -5.14 10.04
C TYR A 172 -6.31 -5.94 11.15
N PRO A 173 -6.75 -5.31 12.26
CA PRO A 173 -6.81 -3.87 12.53
C PRO A 173 -5.51 -3.23 13.06
N LEU A 174 -4.42 -3.97 13.20
CA LEU A 174 -3.15 -3.43 13.64
C LEU A 174 -2.49 -2.59 12.53
N HIS A 175 -1.80 -1.52 12.92
CA HIS A 175 -0.94 -0.74 12.02
C HIS A 175 0.44 -1.38 11.91
N MET A 176 1.12 -1.13 10.78
CA MET A 176 2.53 -1.50 10.66
C MET A 176 3.36 -0.73 11.68
N PRO A 177 4.32 -1.39 12.36
CA PRO A 177 5.26 -0.72 13.24
C PRO A 177 6.03 0.39 12.51
N MET A 178 6.31 1.47 13.23
CA MET A 178 7.16 2.55 12.72
C MET A 178 8.64 2.17 12.87
N GLY A 179 9.50 2.80 12.04
CA GLY A 179 10.95 2.52 12.04
C GLY A 179 11.40 1.48 11.01
N TRP A 180 10.48 0.83 10.32
CA TRP A 180 10.82 -0.06 9.18
C TRP A 180 11.14 0.70 7.89
N SER A 181 10.90 2.00 7.88
CA SER A 181 11.25 2.89 6.78
C SER A 181 11.68 4.27 7.30
N PHE A 182 12.68 4.82 6.66
CA PHE A 182 13.16 6.21 6.81
C PHE A 182 12.83 7.05 5.57
N GLY A 183 11.67 6.78 4.96
CA GLY A 183 11.16 7.49 3.79
C GLY A 183 11.00 6.62 2.54
N CYS A 184 11.66 5.49 2.47
CA CYS A 184 11.55 4.53 1.38
C CYS A 184 10.18 3.82 1.38
N PRO A 185 9.58 3.49 0.22
CA PRO A 185 8.54 2.48 0.15
C PRO A 185 9.15 1.10 0.39
N VAL A 186 8.74 0.44 1.49
CA VAL A 186 9.30 -0.85 1.92
C VAL A 186 8.20 -1.90 1.95
N THR A 187 8.44 -3.05 1.32
CA THR A 187 7.49 -4.16 1.23
C THR A 187 8.08 -5.46 1.80
N ASP A 188 7.34 -6.55 1.75
CA ASP A 188 7.78 -7.88 2.14
C ASP A 188 8.74 -8.51 1.11
N ASN A 189 9.45 -9.58 1.53
CA ASN A 189 10.45 -10.24 0.70
C ASN A 189 9.84 -10.95 -0.52
N GLU A 190 8.66 -11.55 -0.39
CA GLU A 190 8.00 -12.26 -1.48
C GLU A 190 7.57 -11.29 -2.59
N THR A 191 6.98 -10.16 -2.19
CA THR A 191 6.61 -9.10 -3.14
C THR A 191 7.83 -8.49 -3.82
N MET A 192 8.92 -8.25 -3.08
CA MET A 192 10.14 -7.71 -3.68
C MET A 192 10.80 -8.70 -4.64
N THR A 193 10.78 -10.01 -4.35
CA THR A 193 11.26 -11.06 -5.26
C THR A 193 10.46 -11.06 -6.57
N TYR A 194 9.14 -10.95 -6.46
CA TYR A 194 8.26 -10.83 -7.62
C TYR A 194 8.56 -9.56 -8.45
N LEU A 195 8.71 -8.41 -7.78
CA LEU A 195 9.05 -7.13 -8.43
C LEU A 195 10.44 -7.20 -9.09
N ASP A 196 11.44 -7.80 -8.43
CA ASP A 196 12.77 -7.95 -9.00
C ASP A 196 12.75 -8.82 -10.28
N ALA A 197 11.98 -9.89 -10.29
CA ALA A 197 11.81 -10.71 -11.48
C ALA A 197 11.23 -9.93 -12.67
N LYS A 198 10.28 -9.01 -12.42
CA LYS A 198 9.66 -8.15 -13.44
C LYS A 198 10.56 -7.00 -13.89
N LEU A 199 11.32 -6.40 -12.97
CA LEU A 199 12.02 -5.14 -13.22
C LEU A 199 13.45 -5.33 -13.76
N LYS A 200 14.17 -6.41 -13.37
CA LYS A 200 15.61 -6.58 -13.65
C LYS A 200 15.99 -6.59 -15.12
N ASN A 201 15.09 -6.99 -16.00
CA ASN A 201 15.35 -7.11 -17.45
C ASN A 201 14.50 -6.14 -18.29
N ILE A 202 13.78 -5.22 -17.65
CA ILE A 202 12.88 -4.31 -18.37
C ILE A 202 13.68 -3.20 -19.08
N LYS A 203 13.34 -2.95 -20.35
CA LYS A 203 14.05 -1.95 -21.18
C LYS A 203 13.56 -0.53 -20.93
N LYS A 204 12.24 -0.36 -20.75
CA LYS A 204 11.61 0.93 -20.50
C LYS A 204 11.39 1.13 -19.01
N SER A 205 11.72 2.31 -18.50
CA SER A 205 11.48 2.65 -17.08
C SER A 205 10.04 2.45 -16.68
N VAL A 206 9.82 1.87 -15.51
CA VAL A 206 8.49 1.65 -14.92
C VAL A 206 8.14 2.84 -14.03
N LEU A 207 6.87 3.24 -14.06
CA LEU A 207 6.32 4.24 -13.16
C LEU A 207 5.96 3.60 -11.81
N LEU A 208 6.43 4.23 -10.72
CA LEU A 208 5.92 4.02 -9.37
C LEU A 208 5.25 5.31 -8.92
N TRP A 209 4.04 5.25 -8.39
CA TRP A 209 3.31 6.43 -7.93
C TRP A 209 2.85 6.25 -6.49
N ILE A 210 3.35 7.14 -5.59
CA ILE A 210 2.93 7.22 -4.18
C ILE A 210 1.95 8.38 -4.05
N TYR A 211 0.74 8.12 -3.58
CA TYR A 211 -0.31 9.13 -3.42
C TYR A 211 -1.11 8.92 -2.12
N ASN A 212 -1.88 9.96 -1.73
CA ASN A 212 -2.70 9.94 -0.51
C ASN A 212 -4.09 10.54 -0.77
#